data_e9bec066f10adfe1ce3eb7a0317fa6e7
#
_entry.id   e9bec066f10adfe1ce3eb7a0317fa6e7
#
_cell.length_a   1.000
_cell.length_b   1.000
_cell.length_c   1.000
_cell.angle_alpha   90.00
_cell.angle_beta   90.00
_cell.angle_gamma   90.00
#
_symmetry.space_group_name_H-M   'P 1'
#
loop_
_entity.id
_entity.type
_entity.pdbx_description
1 polymer ?
#
loop_
_entity_poly.entity_id
_entity_poly.type
_entity_poly.pdbx_seq_one_letter_code
_entity_poly.pdbx_strand_id
1 'polypeptide(L)'
;AFDITLGDISDMWGFGKENPPMPDSDELKKLAGKHSYRNIEFDDENTSVCFTDGGFSLDLGAAAKGYAMDMLDSYLRKSGVTSAVVDFGGSILTIGKDNGNSRRISITADETNTPVGTLTVDEGYIATSNGANRYVEHNGKKYIHIIDPTTAYPADNGIKSCTVYSA
;
A
#
# COMPACT_ATOMS: atom_id res chain seq x y z
N ALA A 1 11.99 4.55 -1.14
CA ALA A 1 11.00 5.23 -0.32
C ALA A 1 9.69 5.27 -1.09
N PHE A 2 8.57 5.26 -0.39
CA PHE A 2 7.25 5.38 -1.01
C PHE A 2 7.06 6.77 -1.62
N ASP A 3 6.52 6.84 -2.84
CA ASP A 3 6.22 8.09 -3.52
C ASP A 3 4.78 8.08 -4.04
N ILE A 4 3.98 9.06 -3.62
CA ILE A 4 2.56 9.16 -3.97
C ILE A 4 2.33 9.70 -5.39
N THR A 5 3.37 10.17 -6.06
CA THR A 5 3.27 10.83 -7.38
C THR A 5 3.36 9.87 -8.56
N LEU A 6 3.21 8.57 -8.31
CA LEU A 6 3.34 7.52 -9.32
C LEU A 6 2.00 7.09 -9.95
N GLY A 7 0.93 7.87 -9.78
CA GLY A 7 -0.39 7.53 -10.30
C GLY A 7 -0.39 7.30 -11.82
N ASP A 8 0.23 8.19 -12.60
CA ASP A 8 0.31 8.06 -14.05
C ASP A 8 1.02 6.79 -14.48
N ILE A 9 2.11 6.43 -13.78
CA ILE A 9 2.86 5.20 -14.06
C ILE A 9 2.03 3.97 -13.69
N SER A 10 1.32 4.01 -12.56
CA SER A 10 0.39 2.95 -12.14
C SER A 10 -0.72 2.75 -13.18
N ASP A 11 -1.27 3.84 -13.71
CA ASP A 11 -2.31 3.81 -14.75
C ASP A 11 -1.81 3.26 -16.08
N MET A 12 -0.57 3.57 -16.47
CA MET A 12 0.07 3.00 -17.66
C MET A 12 0.27 1.49 -17.54
N TRP A 13 0.66 0.99 -16.37
CA TRP A 13 0.74 -0.45 -16.10
C TRP A 13 -0.64 -1.12 -16.08
N GLY A 14 -1.70 -0.36 -15.82
CA GLY A 14 -3.07 -0.85 -15.84
C GLY A 14 -3.39 -1.85 -14.74
N PHE A 15 -2.74 -1.74 -13.57
CA PHE A 15 -3.04 -2.62 -12.43
C PHE A 15 -4.52 -2.59 -12.05
N GLY A 16 -5.17 -3.78 -12.09
CA GLY A 16 -6.60 -3.94 -11.84
C GLY A 16 -7.49 -3.87 -13.09
N LYS A 17 -6.91 -3.60 -14.28
CA LYS A 17 -7.63 -3.74 -15.56
C LYS A 17 -7.50 -5.18 -16.07
N GLU A 18 -8.47 -5.60 -16.86
CA GLU A 18 -8.44 -6.90 -17.53
C GLU A 18 -7.51 -6.82 -18.76
N ASN A 19 -6.48 -7.65 -18.82
CA ASN A 19 -5.53 -7.76 -19.93
C ASN A 19 -4.98 -6.41 -20.44
N PRO A 20 -4.40 -5.55 -19.59
CA PRO A 20 -3.86 -4.28 -20.05
C PRO A 20 -2.69 -4.53 -21.01
N PRO A 21 -2.46 -3.66 -22.00
CA PRO A 21 -1.27 -3.76 -22.85
C PRO A 21 0.00 -3.53 -22.05
N MET A 22 1.12 -4.11 -22.51
CA MET A 22 2.43 -3.77 -21.94
C MET A 22 2.71 -2.28 -22.17
N PRO A 23 3.08 -1.50 -21.14
CA PRO A 23 3.42 -0.10 -21.30
C PRO A 23 4.58 0.11 -22.29
N ASP A 24 4.54 1.20 -23.03
CA ASP A 24 5.65 1.58 -23.90
C ASP A 24 6.90 1.93 -23.08
N SER A 25 8.03 1.29 -23.42
CA SER A 25 9.27 1.42 -22.65
C SER A 25 9.87 2.83 -22.72
N ASP A 26 9.67 3.56 -23.82
CA ASP A 26 10.23 4.89 -23.98
C ASP A 26 9.36 5.94 -23.28
N GLU A 27 8.07 5.69 -23.15
CA GLU A 27 7.19 6.49 -22.30
C GLU A 27 7.51 6.28 -20.82
N LEU A 28 7.69 5.05 -20.37
CA LEU A 28 8.12 4.77 -18.98
C LEU A 28 9.45 5.44 -18.66
N LYS A 29 10.44 5.39 -19.57
CA LYS A 29 11.74 6.07 -19.37
C LYS A 29 11.61 7.60 -19.27
N LYS A 30 10.66 8.20 -19.98
CA LYS A 30 10.40 9.64 -19.87
C LYS A 30 9.86 10.04 -18.51
N LEU A 31 9.13 9.15 -17.84
CA LEU A 31 8.53 9.37 -16.52
C LEU A 31 9.45 8.94 -15.36
N ALA A 32 10.35 7.99 -15.62
CA ALA A 32 11.27 7.48 -14.61
C ALA A 32 12.11 8.59 -13.97
N GLY A 33 12.06 8.68 -12.66
CA GLY A 33 12.82 9.67 -11.87
C GLY A 33 12.34 11.13 -11.98
N LYS A 34 11.28 11.41 -12.76
CA LYS A 34 10.73 12.78 -12.89
C LYS A 34 9.75 13.12 -11.77
N HIS A 35 8.91 12.16 -11.41
CA HIS A 35 7.92 12.35 -10.37
C HIS A 35 8.57 12.28 -9.00
N SER A 36 8.20 13.20 -8.11
CA SER A 36 8.68 13.22 -6.73
C SER A 36 7.67 13.93 -5.83
N TYR A 37 7.41 13.34 -4.67
CA TYR A 37 6.62 13.99 -3.63
C TYR A 37 7.20 15.36 -3.21
N ARG A 38 8.48 15.63 -3.51
CA ARG A 38 9.12 16.93 -3.25
C ARG A 38 8.62 18.04 -4.16
N ASN A 39 7.94 17.67 -5.25
CA ASN A 39 7.31 18.62 -6.17
C ASN A 39 5.87 18.94 -5.75
N ILE A 40 5.49 18.58 -4.52
CA ILE A 40 4.19 18.89 -3.92
C ILE A 40 4.43 19.96 -2.86
N GLU A 41 3.78 21.09 -3.01
CA GLU A 41 3.74 22.15 -2.00
C GLU A 41 2.35 22.21 -1.36
N PHE A 42 2.33 22.44 -0.05
CA PHE A 42 1.11 22.61 0.73
C PHE A 42 0.96 24.08 1.09
N ASP A 43 -0.22 24.60 0.84
CA ASP A 43 -0.64 25.92 1.31
C ASP A 43 -1.68 25.72 2.42
N ASP A 44 -1.21 25.77 3.66
CA ASP A 44 -2.05 25.53 4.83
C ASP A 44 -3.09 26.66 5.03
N GLU A 45 -2.80 27.88 4.57
CA GLU A 45 -3.72 29.01 4.70
C GLU A 45 -4.95 28.84 3.79
N ASN A 46 -4.73 28.34 2.57
CA ASN A 46 -5.79 28.11 1.61
C ASN A 46 -6.27 26.66 1.55
N THR A 47 -5.73 25.78 2.39
CA THR A 47 -6.05 24.33 2.40
C THR A 47 -5.91 23.74 1.00
N SER A 48 -4.82 24.07 0.30
CA SER A 48 -4.59 23.67 -1.08
C SER A 48 -3.25 22.96 -1.28
N VAL A 49 -3.17 22.22 -2.37
CA VAL A 49 -1.97 21.48 -2.80
C VAL A 49 -1.58 21.96 -4.18
N CYS A 50 -0.32 22.31 -4.38
CA CYS A 50 0.22 22.76 -5.66
C CYS A 50 1.32 21.81 -6.14
N PHE A 51 1.36 21.57 -7.42
CA PHE A 51 2.44 20.84 -8.08
C PHE A 51 3.41 21.86 -8.72
N THR A 52 4.69 21.80 -8.33
CA THR A 52 5.71 22.77 -8.77
C THR A 52 6.35 22.42 -10.10
N ASP A 53 6.18 21.18 -10.59
CA ASP A 53 6.82 20.70 -11.82
C ASP A 53 5.85 19.85 -12.65
N GLY A 54 4.97 20.52 -13.39
CA GLY A 54 3.98 19.87 -14.23
C GLY A 54 2.87 19.15 -13.44
N GLY A 55 1.87 18.65 -14.12
CA GLY A 55 0.83 17.84 -13.50
C GLY A 55 1.21 16.36 -13.49
N PHE A 56 0.95 15.67 -12.39
CA PHE A 56 1.03 14.22 -12.27
C PHE A 56 -0.12 13.72 -11.41
N SER A 57 -0.47 12.44 -11.56
CA SER A 57 -1.53 11.83 -10.77
C SER A 57 -0.98 11.32 -9.44
N LEU A 58 -1.78 11.47 -8.37
CA LEU A 58 -1.45 10.93 -7.06
C LEU A 58 -2.08 9.55 -6.87
N ASP A 59 -1.28 8.61 -6.40
CA ASP A 59 -1.75 7.30 -5.90
C ASP A 59 -1.56 7.24 -4.38
N LEU A 60 -2.67 7.33 -3.64
CA LEU A 60 -2.70 7.27 -2.18
C LEU A 60 -2.94 5.85 -1.65
N GLY A 61 -2.98 4.85 -2.52
CA GLY A 61 -3.35 3.47 -2.18
C GLY A 61 -2.53 2.86 -1.04
N ALA A 62 -1.25 3.23 -0.93
CA ALA A 62 -0.41 2.74 0.16
C ALA A 62 -0.63 3.45 1.51
N ALA A 63 -1.19 4.67 1.52
CA ALA A 63 -1.43 5.44 2.74
C ALA A 63 -2.90 5.37 3.21
N ALA A 64 -3.85 5.21 2.27
CA ALA A 64 -5.28 5.34 2.54
C ALA A 64 -5.80 4.35 3.59
N LYS A 65 -5.32 3.10 3.56
CA LYS A 65 -5.76 2.08 4.54
C LYS A 65 -5.24 2.39 5.95
N GLY A 66 -4.00 2.86 6.07
CA GLY A 66 -3.44 3.29 7.36
C GLY A 66 -4.23 4.45 7.94
N TYR A 67 -4.49 5.48 7.14
CA TYR A 67 -5.31 6.62 7.55
C TYR A 67 -6.72 6.21 8.00
N ALA A 68 -7.38 5.32 7.24
CA ALA A 68 -8.69 4.81 7.60
C ALA A 68 -8.69 4.03 8.93
N MET A 69 -7.62 3.25 9.19
CA MET A 69 -7.46 2.54 10.46
C MET A 69 -7.25 3.50 11.63
N ASP A 70 -6.48 4.57 11.47
CA ASP A 70 -6.29 5.60 12.52
C ASP A 70 -7.61 6.29 12.87
N MET A 71 -8.40 6.65 11.86
CA MET A 71 -9.72 7.25 12.04
C MET A 71 -10.67 6.30 12.76
N LEU A 72 -10.67 5.02 12.34
CA LEU A 72 -11.54 4.00 12.93
C LEU A 72 -11.14 3.64 14.36
N ASP A 73 -9.84 3.50 14.64
CA ASP A 73 -9.33 3.27 16.00
C ASP A 73 -9.81 4.36 16.95
N SER A 74 -9.61 5.63 16.56
CA SER A 74 -10.08 6.78 17.33
C SER A 74 -11.58 6.75 17.57
N TYR A 75 -12.35 6.42 16.55
CA TYR A 75 -13.81 6.33 16.66
C TYR A 75 -14.26 5.19 17.59
N LEU A 76 -13.71 3.99 17.42
CA LEU A 76 -14.07 2.82 18.22
C LEU A 76 -13.72 3.01 19.69
N ARG A 77 -12.52 3.54 20.00
CA ARG A 77 -12.12 3.83 21.39
C ARG A 77 -13.01 4.88 22.04
N LYS A 78 -13.35 5.96 21.33
CA LYS A 78 -14.31 6.98 21.80
C LYS A 78 -15.70 6.41 22.03
N SER A 79 -16.09 5.38 21.29
CA SER A 79 -17.37 4.68 21.44
C SER A 79 -17.35 3.62 22.53
N GLY A 80 -16.25 3.49 23.31
CA GLY A 80 -16.14 2.56 24.42
C GLY A 80 -15.75 1.14 24.01
N VAL A 81 -15.32 0.91 22.78
CA VAL A 81 -14.83 -0.41 22.33
C VAL A 81 -13.45 -0.66 22.93
N THR A 82 -13.32 -1.75 23.70
CA THR A 82 -12.10 -2.15 24.38
C THR A 82 -11.47 -3.41 23.79
N SER A 83 -12.15 -4.07 22.86
CA SER A 83 -11.65 -5.29 22.19
C SER A 83 -12.25 -5.38 20.79
N ALA A 84 -11.40 -5.35 19.76
CA ALA A 84 -11.81 -5.50 18.37
C ALA A 84 -10.66 -6.00 17.50
N VAL A 85 -11.02 -6.60 16.36
CA VAL A 85 -10.13 -6.82 15.20
C VAL A 85 -10.86 -6.31 13.97
N VAL A 86 -10.19 -5.48 13.17
CA VAL A 86 -10.72 -5.01 11.90
C VAL A 86 -9.71 -5.31 10.81
N ASP A 87 -10.15 -5.97 9.75
CA ASP A 87 -9.32 -6.32 8.59
C ASP A 87 -9.76 -5.54 7.35
N PHE A 88 -8.83 -4.75 6.82
CA PHE A 88 -8.96 -3.99 5.59
C PHE A 88 -8.28 -4.71 4.40
N GLY A 89 -8.36 -6.03 4.32
CA GLY A 89 -7.75 -6.81 3.26
C GLY A 89 -6.22 -6.86 3.38
N GLY A 90 -5.73 -7.41 4.51
CA GLY A 90 -4.31 -7.57 4.82
C GLY A 90 -3.67 -6.38 5.55
N SER A 91 -4.46 -5.34 5.87
CA SER A 91 -4.11 -4.31 6.84
C SER A 91 -5.05 -4.45 8.03
N ILE A 92 -4.51 -4.79 9.21
CA ILE A 92 -5.29 -5.21 10.37
C ILE A 92 -5.07 -4.22 11.52
N LEU A 93 -6.18 -3.77 12.10
CA LEU A 93 -6.21 -3.04 13.37
C LEU A 93 -6.65 -4.02 14.46
N THR A 94 -5.92 -4.07 15.56
CA THR A 94 -6.31 -4.78 16.78
C THR A 94 -6.43 -3.80 17.94
N ILE A 95 -7.52 -3.90 18.69
CA ILE A 95 -7.79 -3.12 19.90
C ILE A 95 -7.91 -4.08 21.06
N GLY A 96 -7.02 -3.97 22.05
CA GLY A 96 -7.03 -4.73 23.28
C GLY A 96 -7.03 -6.25 23.09
N LYS A 97 -7.11 -6.96 24.20
CA LYS A 97 -7.08 -8.43 24.29
C LYS A 97 -8.44 -9.05 23.99
N ASP A 98 -8.42 -10.30 23.57
CA ASP A 98 -9.62 -11.12 23.41
C ASP A 98 -9.88 -11.92 24.69
N ASN A 99 -10.88 -11.53 25.47
CA ASN A 99 -11.20 -12.16 26.76
C ASN A 99 -9.97 -12.33 27.67
N GLY A 100 -9.09 -11.30 27.70
CA GLY A 100 -7.85 -11.30 28.48
C GLY A 100 -6.65 -12.00 27.84
N ASN A 101 -6.83 -12.60 26.65
CA ASN A 101 -5.77 -13.29 25.91
C ASN A 101 -5.26 -12.45 24.74
N SER A 102 -3.96 -12.57 24.48
CA SER A 102 -3.36 -12.00 23.27
C SER A 102 -3.92 -12.66 22.01
N ARG A 103 -4.07 -11.88 20.94
CA ARG A 103 -4.55 -12.37 19.64
C ARG A 103 -3.43 -12.98 18.84
N ARG A 104 -3.76 -13.98 18.05
CA ARG A 104 -2.84 -14.62 17.11
C ARG A 104 -3.25 -14.26 15.70
N ILE A 105 -2.41 -13.48 15.02
CA ILE A 105 -2.62 -13.03 13.65
C ILE A 105 -1.69 -13.80 12.73
N SER A 106 -2.25 -14.55 11.79
CA SER A 106 -1.49 -15.30 10.78
C SER A 106 -0.94 -14.34 9.72
N ILE A 107 0.33 -14.52 9.39
CA ILE A 107 1.00 -13.81 8.30
C ILE A 107 1.07 -14.74 7.10
N THR A 108 0.54 -14.30 5.97
CA THR A 108 0.60 -15.02 4.69
C THR A 108 1.48 -14.22 3.72
N ALA A 109 2.28 -14.92 2.92
CA ALA A 109 3.23 -14.28 2.01
C ALA A 109 2.78 -14.25 0.55
N ASP A 110 1.82 -15.08 0.18
CA ASP A 110 1.43 -15.29 -1.20
C ASP A 110 -0.08 -15.53 -1.38
N GLU A 111 -0.48 -15.77 -2.61
CA GLU A 111 -1.85 -16.04 -3.05
C GLU A 111 -2.43 -17.37 -2.52
N THR A 112 -1.59 -18.27 -2.01
CA THR A 112 -2.06 -19.56 -1.48
C THR A 112 -2.70 -19.43 -0.10
N ASN A 113 -2.57 -18.27 0.54
CA ASN A 113 -2.96 -18.01 1.93
C ASN A 113 -2.32 -18.98 2.94
N THR A 114 -1.21 -19.61 2.56
CA THR A 114 -0.46 -20.48 3.47
C THR A 114 0.25 -19.60 4.51
N PRO A 115 0.01 -19.81 5.81
CA PRO A 115 0.70 -19.04 6.84
C PRO A 115 2.20 -19.30 6.83
N VAL A 116 3.00 -18.24 6.78
CA VAL A 116 4.46 -18.30 6.93
C VAL A 116 4.92 -17.96 8.34
N GLY A 117 4.01 -17.41 9.15
CA GLY A 117 4.28 -17.05 10.53
C GLY A 117 3.00 -16.62 11.27
N THR A 118 3.15 -16.38 12.56
CA THR A 118 2.07 -15.86 13.41
C THR A 118 2.63 -14.77 14.31
N LEU A 119 1.96 -13.63 14.36
CA LEU A 119 2.19 -12.60 15.36
C LEU A 119 1.25 -12.80 16.54
N THR A 120 1.79 -12.63 17.75
CA THR A 120 0.99 -12.60 18.98
C THR A 120 0.96 -11.16 19.46
N VAL A 121 -0.22 -10.54 19.48
CA VAL A 121 -0.38 -9.11 19.73
C VAL A 121 -1.56 -8.86 20.66
N ASP A 122 -1.48 -7.81 21.44
CA ASP A 122 -2.58 -7.32 22.26
C ASP A 122 -3.36 -6.22 21.52
N GLU A 123 -2.65 -5.26 21.00
CA GLU A 123 -3.20 -4.17 20.20
C GLU A 123 -2.16 -3.66 19.20
N GLY A 124 -2.60 -2.87 18.22
CA GLY A 124 -1.72 -2.23 17.23
C GLY A 124 -2.18 -2.45 15.79
N TYR A 125 -1.30 -2.09 14.89
CA TYR A 125 -1.52 -2.11 13.45
C TYR A 125 -0.58 -3.10 12.78
N ILE A 126 -1.13 -3.88 11.86
CA ILE A 126 -0.36 -4.83 11.06
C ILE A 126 -0.67 -4.53 9.60
N ALA A 127 0.35 -4.29 8.79
CA ALA A 127 0.19 -4.06 7.36
C ALA A 127 1.11 -4.97 6.58
N THR A 128 0.56 -5.64 5.56
CA THR A 128 1.32 -6.51 4.67
C THR A 128 1.27 -5.98 3.24
N SER A 129 2.46 -5.72 2.68
CA SER A 129 2.64 -5.43 1.27
C SER A 129 3.15 -6.65 0.55
N ASN A 130 2.46 -7.09 -0.51
CA ASN A 130 2.88 -8.17 -1.39
C ASN A 130 2.39 -7.94 -2.82
N GLY A 131 2.94 -8.67 -3.77
CA GLY A 131 2.53 -8.62 -5.18
C GLY A 131 1.52 -9.70 -5.59
N ALA A 132 1.07 -10.55 -4.66
CA ALA A 132 0.30 -11.74 -4.97
C ALA A 132 -1.08 -11.44 -5.59
N ASN A 133 -1.77 -10.41 -5.09
CA ASN A 133 -3.17 -10.14 -5.43
C ASN A 133 -3.36 -9.00 -6.44
N ARG A 134 -2.31 -8.25 -6.76
CA ARG A 134 -2.41 -7.11 -7.69
C ARG A 134 -1.18 -7.06 -8.59
N TYR A 135 -1.29 -7.66 -9.76
CA TYR A 135 -0.24 -7.73 -10.77
C TYR A 135 -0.86 -7.71 -12.16
N VAL A 136 -0.04 -7.50 -13.17
CA VAL A 136 -0.35 -7.75 -14.58
C VAL A 136 0.60 -8.83 -15.10
N GLU A 137 0.16 -9.62 -16.07
CA GLU A 137 0.98 -10.68 -16.65
C GLU A 137 1.22 -10.42 -18.13
N HIS A 138 2.49 -10.44 -18.53
CA HIS A 138 2.92 -10.33 -19.91
C HIS A 138 3.96 -11.39 -20.23
N ASN A 139 3.69 -12.19 -21.26
CA ASN A 139 4.60 -13.25 -21.72
C ASN A 139 5.06 -14.21 -20.58
N GLY A 140 4.14 -14.56 -19.68
CA GLY A 140 4.41 -15.45 -18.54
C GLY A 140 5.19 -14.81 -17.40
N LYS A 141 5.51 -13.51 -17.46
CA LYS A 141 6.12 -12.77 -16.36
C LYS A 141 5.06 -11.94 -15.63
N LYS A 142 5.03 -12.05 -14.30
CA LYS A 142 4.20 -11.22 -13.42
C LYS A 142 4.91 -9.91 -13.09
N TYR A 143 4.19 -8.81 -13.21
CA TYR A 143 4.61 -7.45 -12.88
C TYR A 143 3.71 -6.95 -11.76
N ILE A 144 4.25 -6.83 -10.55
CA ILE A 144 3.50 -6.43 -9.36
C ILE A 144 3.25 -4.92 -9.32
N HIS A 145 2.21 -4.51 -8.58
CA HIS A 145 1.82 -3.10 -8.50
C HIS A 145 2.75 -2.19 -7.66
N ILE A 146 3.81 -2.74 -7.10
CA ILE A 146 4.81 -1.97 -6.34
C ILE A 146 5.87 -1.49 -7.30
N ILE A 147 5.86 -0.19 -7.62
CA ILE A 147 6.69 0.43 -8.64
C ILE A 147 7.95 1.03 -8.02
N ASP A 148 9.09 0.82 -8.66
CA ASP A 148 10.33 1.55 -8.38
C ASP A 148 10.27 2.91 -9.11
N PRO A 149 10.24 4.04 -8.38
CA PRO A 149 10.13 5.37 -8.98
C PRO A 149 11.32 5.75 -9.87
N THR A 150 12.48 5.11 -9.68
CA THR A 150 13.68 5.41 -10.45
C THR A 150 13.67 4.77 -11.84
N THR A 151 12.93 3.69 -11.99
CA THR A 151 12.86 2.93 -13.25
C THR A 151 11.50 2.99 -13.91
N ALA A 152 10.44 3.39 -13.17
CA ALA A 152 9.03 3.28 -13.55
C ALA A 152 8.57 1.83 -13.81
N TYR A 153 9.37 0.84 -13.44
CA TYR A 153 9.02 -0.58 -13.53
C TYR A 153 8.63 -1.15 -12.15
N PRO A 154 7.80 -2.19 -12.13
CA PRO A 154 7.58 -2.97 -10.92
C PRO A 154 8.87 -3.45 -10.28
N ALA A 155 8.95 -3.34 -8.96
CA ALA A 155 10.10 -3.77 -8.18
C ALA A 155 10.34 -5.28 -8.36
N ASP A 156 11.58 -5.66 -8.68
CA ASP A 156 12.01 -7.05 -8.87
C ASP A 156 13.31 -7.28 -8.08
N ASN A 157 13.22 -7.21 -6.75
CA ASN A 157 14.34 -7.27 -5.82
C ASN A 157 14.38 -8.59 -5.01
N GLY A 158 13.53 -9.56 -5.38
CA GLY A 158 13.44 -10.87 -4.72
C GLY A 158 12.58 -10.89 -3.45
N ILE A 159 12.14 -9.73 -2.92
CA ILE A 159 11.22 -9.67 -1.78
C ILE A 159 9.82 -9.99 -2.26
N LYS A 160 9.19 -11.02 -1.70
CA LYS A 160 7.82 -11.43 -2.05
C LYS A 160 6.76 -10.74 -1.20
N SER A 161 7.05 -10.54 0.07
CA SER A 161 6.12 -9.95 1.03
C SER A 161 6.88 -9.23 2.14
N CYS A 162 6.30 -8.17 2.65
CA CYS A 162 6.81 -7.43 3.81
C CYS A 162 5.64 -7.13 4.75
N THR A 163 5.74 -7.58 5.98
CA THR A 163 4.76 -7.29 7.05
C THR A 163 5.38 -6.40 8.10
N VAL A 164 4.71 -5.32 8.44
CA VAL A 164 5.10 -4.38 9.50
C VAL A 164 4.05 -4.43 10.60
N TYR A 165 4.51 -4.48 11.86
CA TYR A 165 3.69 -4.31 13.05
C TYR A 165 4.12 -3.04 13.79
N SER A 166 3.13 -2.27 14.25
CA SER A 166 3.31 -1.09 15.10
C SER A 166 2.30 -1.17 16.25
N ALA A 167 2.77 -1.02 17.48
CA ALA A 167 1.96 -0.94 18.69
C ALA A 167 1.74 0.52 19.09
#